data_17efc3f2f130b27850b87f632d58b475
#
_entry.id   17efc3f2f130b27850b87f632d58b475
#
_cell.length_a   1.000
_cell.length_b   1.000
_cell.length_c   1.000
_cell.angle_alpha   90.00
_cell.angle_beta   90.00
_cell.angle_gamma   90.00
#
_symmetry.space_group_name_H-M   'P 1'
#
loop_
_entity.id
_entity.type
_entity.pdbx_description
1 polymer ?
#
loop_
_entity_poly.entity_id
_entity_poly.type
_entity_poly.pdbx_seq_one_letter_code
_entity_poly.pdbx_strand_id
1 'polypeptide(L)'
;QRVLDALNRIGGCGLENLKITGATEQDGYRNKVQYPVQEQNGRAEAGFFSAGTHRVIPIAHCRIQPDCADAIRAAVLRWMAQYKIRAYDEKTGRGYIRHIYIRRGAVSGETLVCISANCKQLPRSAELTAAIRAAAPDVTSIVFTPNEKKGNTILGDTFLPLYGPGWIQDTLCGLTFRLSPAAFYQVNHDQAEILYRKALQFAALTGTETVLDLYCGTGTITLCLAREAGRAVGVEVVPQAIEDAKENAKRNGLAD
;
A
#
# COMPACT_ATOMS: atom_id res chain seq x y z
N GLN A 1 23.32 3.71 -14.55
CA GLN A 1 23.68 4.81 -15.43
C GLN A 1 22.81 6.06 -15.22
N ARG A 2 21.46 6.00 -15.25
CA ARG A 2 20.55 7.17 -15.12
C ARG A 2 20.81 8.02 -13.88
N VAL A 3 21.06 7.40 -12.71
CA VAL A 3 21.34 8.14 -11.46
C VAL A 3 22.71 8.81 -11.54
N LEU A 4 23.73 8.12 -12.06
CA LEU A 4 25.06 8.65 -12.26
C LEU A 4 25.04 9.88 -13.21
N ASP A 5 24.30 9.74 -14.32
CA ASP A 5 24.12 10.85 -15.29
C ASP A 5 23.41 12.05 -14.65
N ALA A 6 22.36 11.83 -13.86
CA ALA A 6 21.66 12.91 -13.17
C ALA A 6 22.57 13.62 -12.15
N LEU A 7 23.30 12.86 -11.33
CA LEU A 7 24.24 13.44 -10.37
C LEU A 7 25.36 14.23 -11.04
N ASN A 8 25.90 13.75 -12.17
CA ASN A 8 26.98 14.43 -12.86
C ASN A 8 26.49 15.62 -13.70
N ARG A 9 25.43 15.45 -14.50
CA ARG A 9 24.97 16.49 -15.43
C ARG A 9 24.15 17.60 -14.78
N ILE A 10 23.35 17.24 -13.74
CA ILE A 10 22.50 18.20 -13.04
C ILE A 10 23.17 18.63 -11.73
N GLY A 11 23.69 17.67 -10.96
CA GLY A 11 24.30 17.91 -9.66
C GLY A 11 25.77 18.36 -9.71
N GLY A 12 26.46 18.21 -10.84
CA GLY A 12 27.88 18.59 -10.98
C GLY A 12 28.85 17.77 -10.11
N CYS A 13 28.46 16.56 -9.70
CA CYS A 13 29.19 15.80 -8.67
C CYS A 13 30.51 15.18 -9.15
N GLY A 14 30.73 15.03 -10.47
CA GLY A 14 31.99 14.50 -11.04
C GLY A 14 32.30 13.04 -10.66
N LEU A 15 31.26 12.20 -10.47
CA LEU A 15 31.42 10.81 -10.06
C LEU A 15 31.81 9.91 -11.25
N GLU A 16 32.80 9.05 -11.09
CA GLU A 16 33.19 8.07 -12.11
C GLU A 16 32.25 6.87 -12.12
N ASN A 17 31.78 6.44 -10.96
CA ASN A 17 30.88 5.30 -10.80
C ASN A 17 29.94 5.49 -9.62
N LEU A 18 28.90 4.64 -9.56
CA LEU A 18 27.94 4.61 -8.49
C LEU A 18 27.64 3.15 -8.11
N LYS A 19 27.87 2.81 -6.85
CA LYS A 19 27.54 1.47 -6.33
C LYS A 19 26.02 1.36 -6.16
N ILE A 20 25.44 0.31 -6.72
CA ILE A 20 24.03 -0.02 -6.56
C ILE A 20 23.89 -1.22 -5.64
N THR A 21 23.01 -1.12 -4.64
CA THR A 21 22.58 -2.25 -3.84
C THR A 21 21.30 -2.81 -4.47
N GLY A 22 21.42 -3.93 -5.17
CA GLY A 22 20.30 -4.61 -5.83
C GLY A 22 19.44 -5.38 -4.84
N ALA A 23 18.17 -5.63 -5.24
CA ALA A 23 17.31 -6.54 -4.50
C ALA A 23 17.77 -8.00 -4.72
N THR A 24 17.74 -8.81 -3.65
CA THR A 24 18.03 -10.25 -3.73
C THR A 24 16.88 -10.94 -4.46
N GLU A 25 15.64 -10.65 -4.05
CA GLU A 25 14.44 -11.17 -4.68
C GLU A 25 13.90 -10.16 -5.70
N GLN A 26 13.67 -10.63 -6.92
CA GLN A 26 13.15 -9.80 -8.02
C GLN A 26 11.69 -10.09 -8.34
N ASP A 27 11.16 -11.21 -7.86
CA ASP A 27 9.75 -11.62 -8.00
C ASP A 27 9.05 -11.53 -6.63
N GLY A 28 7.74 -11.32 -6.64
CA GLY A 28 6.93 -11.29 -5.42
C GLY A 28 7.27 -10.21 -4.38
N TYR A 29 8.21 -9.32 -4.66
CA TYR A 29 8.77 -8.38 -3.67
C TYR A 29 7.80 -7.28 -3.22
N ARG A 30 6.74 -7.01 -4.00
CA ARG A 30 5.77 -5.98 -3.64
C ARG A 30 4.81 -6.51 -2.59
N ASN A 31 4.69 -5.80 -1.50
CA ASN A 31 3.70 -6.09 -0.46
C ASN A 31 2.33 -5.44 -0.73
N LYS A 32 2.17 -4.72 -1.85
CA LYS A 32 0.94 -4.01 -2.20
C LYS A 32 0.69 -4.01 -3.70
N VAL A 33 -0.58 -4.22 -4.07
CA VAL A 33 -1.07 -4.04 -5.43
C VAL A 33 -2.42 -3.32 -5.43
N GLN A 34 -2.67 -2.57 -6.50
CA GLN A 34 -3.91 -1.83 -6.72
C GLN A 34 -4.36 -2.10 -8.15
N TYR A 35 -5.52 -2.71 -8.31
CA TYR A 35 -6.10 -3.01 -9.61
C TYR A 35 -7.27 -2.06 -9.88
N PRO A 36 -7.18 -1.13 -10.84
CA PRO A 36 -8.36 -0.51 -11.41
C PRO A 36 -9.24 -1.59 -12.06
N VAL A 37 -10.55 -1.39 -11.93
CA VAL A 37 -11.55 -2.28 -12.52
C VAL A 37 -12.33 -1.52 -13.59
N GLN A 38 -12.47 -2.10 -14.77
CA GLN A 38 -13.14 -1.48 -15.91
C GLN A 38 -14.02 -2.47 -16.65
N GLU A 39 -15.13 -2.00 -17.19
CA GLU A 39 -15.97 -2.81 -18.08
C GLU A 39 -15.35 -2.89 -19.47
N GLN A 40 -15.10 -4.10 -19.97
CA GLN A 40 -14.61 -4.35 -21.32
C GLN A 40 -15.38 -5.51 -21.95
N ASN A 41 -15.92 -5.31 -23.14
CA ASN A 41 -16.70 -6.33 -23.88
C ASN A 41 -17.83 -6.95 -23.03
N GLY A 42 -18.49 -6.14 -22.18
CA GLY A 42 -19.58 -6.58 -21.32
C GLY A 42 -19.17 -7.37 -20.08
N ARG A 43 -17.87 -7.36 -19.72
CA ARG A 43 -17.33 -8.02 -18.53
C ARG A 43 -16.47 -7.06 -17.71
N ALA A 44 -16.49 -7.22 -16.40
CA ALA A 44 -15.56 -6.52 -15.53
C ALA A 44 -14.16 -7.15 -15.65
N GLU A 45 -13.18 -6.32 -15.95
CA GLU A 45 -11.77 -6.69 -16.04
C GLU A 45 -10.96 -5.87 -15.04
N ALA A 46 -9.90 -6.47 -14.48
CA ALA A 46 -8.99 -5.82 -13.55
C ALA A 46 -7.54 -6.06 -13.96
N GLY A 47 -6.72 -5.02 -13.86
CA GLY A 47 -5.33 -5.07 -14.32
C GLY A 47 -4.59 -3.79 -13.99
N PHE A 48 -3.79 -3.28 -14.91
CA PHE A 48 -3.08 -2.01 -14.75
C PHE A 48 -3.44 -1.03 -15.86
N PHE A 49 -3.31 0.26 -15.58
CA PHE A 49 -3.49 1.28 -16.61
C PHE A 49 -2.37 1.21 -17.66
N SER A 50 -2.76 1.29 -18.92
CA SER A 50 -1.81 1.57 -20.01
C SER A 50 -1.16 2.93 -19.79
N ALA A 51 0.13 3.03 -20.01
CA ALA A 51 0.90 4.25 -19.77
C ALA A 51 0.26 5.47 -20.44
N GLY A 52 0.11 6.55 -19.66
CA GLY A 52 -0.50 7.80 -20.11
C GLY A 52 -2.01 7.74 -20.37
N THR A 53 -2.69 6.67 -19.99
CA THR A 53 -4.14 6.50 -20.20
C THR A 53 -4.83 5.93 -18.97
N HIS A 54 -6.18 5.97 -18.95
CA HIS A 54 -7.02 5.26 -17.98
C HIS A 54 -7.60 3.95 -18.56
N ARG A 55 -7.03 3.43 -19.64
CA ARG A 55 -7.45 2.14 -20.20
C ARG A 55 -6.81 1.01 -19.40
N VAL A 56 -7.62 0.17 -18.80
CA VAL A 56 -7.14 -1.03 -18.08
C VAL A 56 -6.64 -2.07 -19.07
N ILE A 57 -5.44 -2.57 -18.85
CA ILE A 57 -4.91 -3.78 -19.50
C ILE A 57 -5.15 -4.91 -18.51
N PRO A 58 -6.04 -5.86 -18.85
CA PRO A 58 -6.26 -7.02 -18.00
C PRO A 58 -4.98 -7.85 -17.87
N ILE A 59 -4.74 -8.39 -16.69
CA ILE A 59 -3.61 -9.27 -16.44
C ILE A 59 -4.07 -10.59 -15.85
N ALA A 60 -3.42 -11.67 -16.23
CA ALA A 60 -3.63 -12.98 -15.60
C ALA A 60 -2.75 -13.11 -14.35
N HIS A 61 -1.50 -12.66 -14.42
CA HIS A 61 -0.51 -12.74 -13.37
C HIS A 61 0.48 -11.56 -13.46
N CYS A 62 1.01 -11.13 -12.32
CA CYS A 62 2.10 -10.16 -12.25
C CYS A 62 3.21 -10.72 -11.35
N ARG A 63 4.40 -10.90 -11.89
CA ARG A 63 5.53 -11.55 -11.20
C ARG A 63 5.96 -10.85 -9.91
N ILE A 64 5.72 -9.56 -9.78
CA ILE A 64 6.23 -8.75 -8.66
C ILE A 64 5.22 -8.53 -7.54
N GLN A 65 3.97 -8.98 -7.69
CA GLN A 65 2.90 -8.78 -6.70
C GLN A 65 2.88 -9.89 -5.63
N PRO A 66 2.12 -9.71 -4.51
CA PRO A 66 1.90 -10.79 -3.54
C PRO A 66 1.18 -11.99 -4.16
N ASP A 67 1.55 -13.20 -3.79
CA ASP A 67 1.02 -14.45 -4.36
C ASP A 67 -0.50 -14.59 -4.23
N CYS A 68 -1.09 -14.10 -3.13
CA CYS A 68 -2.54 -14.14 -2.90
C CYS A 68 -3.34 -13.22 -3.83
N ALA A 69 -2.68 -12.26 -4.51
CA ALA A 69 -3.36 -11.18 -5.22
C ALA A 69 -4.20 -11.67 -6.40
N ASP A 70 -3.72 -12.66 -7.16
CA ASP A 70 -4.46 -13.19 -8.32
C ASP A 70 -5.73 -13.94 -7.89
N ALA A 71 -5.65 -14.74 -6.83
CA ALA A 71 -6.79 -15.46 -6.30
C ALA A 71 -7.88 -14.51 -5.79
N ILE A 72 -7.49 -13.46 -5.05
CA ILE A 72 -8.40 -12.43 -4.53
C ILE A 72 -9.03 -11.64 -5.69
N ARG A 73 -8.23 -11.16 -6.65
CA ARG A 73 -8.72 -10.45 -7.84
C ARG A 73 -9.74 -11.29 -8.61
N ALA A 74 -9.43 -12.55 -8.86
CA ALA A 74 -10.33 -13.48 -9.56
C ALA A 74 -11.62 -13.72 -8.78
N ALA A 75 -11.57 -13.81 -7.44
CA ALA A 75 -12.75 -13.98 -6.60
C ALA A 75 -13.68 -12.74 -6.70
N VAL A 76 -13.11 -11.53 -6.65
CA VAL A 76 -13.89 -10.29 -6.80
C VAL A 76 -14.55 -10.22 -8.17
N LEU A 77 -13.82 -10.52 -9.25
CA LEU A 77 -14.39 -10.51 -10.61
C LEU A 77 -15.49 -11.56 -10.80
N ARG A 78 -15.34 -12.78 -10.24
CA ARG A 78 -16.40 -13.79 -10.26
C ARG A 78 -17.64 -13.33 -9.48
N TRP A 79 -17.46 -12.73 -8.31
CA TRP A 79 -18.56 -12.14 -7.54
C TRP A 79 -19.27 -11.05 -8.35
N MET A 80 -18.53 -10.13 -9.00
CA MET A 80 -19.12 -9.10 -9.87
C MET A 80 -19.97 -9.72 -10.98
N ALA A 81 -19.46 -10.74 -11.65
CA ALA A 81 -20.17 -11.43 -12.71
C ALA A 81 -21.45 -12.14 -12.21
N GLN A 82 -21.35 -12.85 -11.09
CA GLN A 82 -22.46 -13.60 -10.49
C GLN A 82 -23.63 -12.71 -10.08
N TYR A 83 -23.33 -11.57 -9.46
CA TYR A 83 -24.33 -10.64 -8.93
C TYR A 83 -24.62 -9.44 -9.85
N LYS A 84 -24.08 -9.46 -11.07
CA LYS A 84 -24.23 -8.38 -12.06
C LYS A 84 -23.81 -7.00 -11.51
N ILE A 85 -22.77 -6.98 -10.68
CA ILE A 85 -22.16 -5.75 -10.16
C ILE A 85 -21.24 -5.17 -11.23
N ARG A 86 -21.53 -3.95 -11.68
CA ARG A 86 -20.77 -3.31 -12.76
C ARG A 86 -19.54 -2.58 -12.23
N ALA A 87 -18.49 -2.52 -13.05
CA ALA A 87 -17.37 -1.61 -12.82
C ALA A 87 -17.82 -0.16 -12.95
N TYR A 88 -17.16 0.74 -12.22
CA TYR A 88 -17.39 2.18 -12.33
C TYR A 88 -16.86 2.70 -13.67
N ASP A 89 -17.68 3.47 -14.35
CA ASP A 89 -17.32 4.17 -15.58
C ASP A 89 -17.13 5.66 -15.29
N GLU A 90 -15.89 6.13 -15.40
CA GLU A 90 -15.52 7.53 -15.12
C GLU A 90 -16.24 8.54 -16.04
N LYS A 91 -16.60 8.14 -17.27
CA LYS A 91 -17.27 9.02 -18.24
C LYS A 91 -18.74 9.25 -17.91
N THR A 92 -19.41 8.18 -17.50
CA THR A 92 -20.84 8.23 -17.23
C THR A 92 -21.17 8.40 -15.74
N GLY A 93 -20.20 8.16 -14.85
CA GLY A 93 -20.39 8.15 -13.40
C GLY A 93 -21.22 6.98 -12.89
N ARG A 94 -21.46 5.94 -13.72
CA ARG A 94 -22.29 4.78 -13.40
C ARG A 94 -21.45 3.57 -13.03
N GLY A 95 -22.05 2.63 -12.31
CA GLY A 95 -21.37 1.41 -11.82
C GLY A 95 -20.85 1.60 -10.41
N TYR A 96 -20.25 0.53 -9.88
CA TYR A 96 -19.88 0.42 -8.47
C TYR A 96 -18.37 0.32 -8.27
N ILE A 97 -17.74 -0.80 -8.69
CA ILE A 97 -16.37 -1.13 -8.32
C ILE A 97 -15.37 -0.29 -9.11
N ARG A 98 -14.51 0.41 -8.38
CA ARG A 98 -13.44 1.25 -8.94
C ARG A 98 -12.09 0.57 -8.88
N HIS A 99 -11.70 0.10 -7.67
CA HIS A 99 -10.38 -0.50 -7.44
C HIS A 99 -10.48 -1.67 -6.46
N ILE A 100 -9.62 -2.65 -6.69
CA ILE A 100 -9.28 -3.71 -5.75
C ILE A 100 -7.89 -3.42 -5.22
N TYR A 101 -7.78 -3.13 -3.93
CA TYR A 101 -6.52 -2.88 -3.25
C TYR A 101 -6.18 -4.09 -2.38
N ILE A 102 -4.96 -4.59 -2.47
CA ILE A 102 -4.49 -5.71 -1.67
C ILE A 102 -3.14 -5.33 -1.07
N ARG A 103 -3.00 -5.55 0.23
CA ARG A 103 -1.73 -5.41 0.96
C ARG A 103 -1.47 -6.67 1.75
N ARG A 104 -0.24 -7.15 1.71
CA ARG A 104 0.24 -8.29 2.51
C ARG A 104 1.43 -7.85 3.34
N GLY A 105 1.43 -8.14 4.63
CA GLY A 105 2.61 -7.96 5.48
C GLY A 105 3.71 -8.92 5.03
N ALA A 106 4.91 -8.40 4.85
CA ALA A 106 6.05 -9.20 4.36
C ALA A 106 6.52 -10.21 5.43
N VAL A 107 6.54 -9.78 6.69
CA VAL A 107 6.95 -10.61 7.84
C VAL A 107 5.76 -11.30 8.48
N SER A 108 4.66 -10.57 8.70
CA SER A 108 3.48 -11.11 9.38
C SER A 108 2.67 -12.09 8.51
N GLY A 109 2.72 -11.95 7.18
CA GLY A 109 1.85 -12.67 6.26
C GLY A 109 0.39 -12.23 6.30
N GLU A 110 0.01 -11.29 7.17
CA GLU A 110 -1.36 -10.77 7.25
C GLU A 110 -1.78 -10.09 5.96
N THR A 111 -3.00 -10.33 5.51
CA THR A 111 -3.52 -9.80 4.25
C THR A 111 -4.72 -8.88 4.47
N LEU A 112 -4.65 -7.68 3.91
CA LEU A 112 -5.73 -6.71 3.87
C LEU A 112 -6.22 -6.54 2.43
N VAL A 113 -7.53 -6.64 2.24
CA VAL A 113 -8.21 -6.35 0.98
C VAL A 113 -9.09 -5.12 1.18
N CYS A 114 -8.95 -4.11 0.33
CA CYS A 114 -9.83 -2.94 0.36
C CYS A 114 -10.53 -2.77 -1.00
N ILE A 115 -11.85 -2.73 -0.99
CA ILE A 115 -12.67 -2.52 -2.18
C ILE A 115 -13.12 -1.07 -2.22
N SER A 116 -12.68 -0.35 -3.24
CA SER A 116 -13.11 1.02 -3.51
C SER A 116 -14.30 1.01 -4.48
N ALA A 117 -15.41 1.61 -4.07
CA ALA A 117 -16.59 1.63 -4.91
C ALA A 117 -17.36 2.95 -4.83
N ASN A 118 -18.01 3.29 -5.95
CA ASN A 118 -18.87 4.48 -6.14
C ASN A 118 -20.26 4.22 -5.54
N CYS A 119 -20.33 4.06 -4.24
CA CYS A 119 -21.59 3.90 -3.49
C CYS A 119 -21.35 4.10 -1.99
N LYS A 120 -22.42 4.41 -1.25
CA LYS A 120 -22.38 4.53 0.22
C LYS A 120 -22.45 3.17 0.93
N GLN A 121 -23.09 2.19 0.30
CA GLN A 121 -23.22 0.83 0.81
C GLN A 121 -22.89 -0.15 -0.31
N LEU A 122 -21.97 -1.06 -0.05
CA LEU A 122 -21.54 -2.05 -1.03
C LEU A 122 -22.62 -3.14 -1.16
N PRO A 123 -23.25 -3.30 -2.35
CA PRO A 123 -24.23 -4.36 -2.54
C PRO A 123 -23.57 -5.74 -2.41
N ARG A 124 -24.29 -6.70 -1.83
CA ARG A 124 -23.81 -8.08 -1.68
C ARG A 124 -22.44 -8.19 -1.00
N SER A 125 -22.20 -7.35 0.00
CA SER A 125 -20.91 -7.29 0.71
C SER A 125 -20.62 -8.58 1.50
N ALA A 126 -21.64 -9.25 2.02
CA ALA A 126 -21.48 -10.52 2.72
C ALA A 126 -20.99 -11.63 1.80
N GLU A 127 -21.56 -11.72 0.59
CA GLU A 127 -21.17 -12.69 -0.42
C GLU A 127 -19.77 -12.39 -0.98
N LEU A 128 -19.43 -11.11 -1.13
CA LEU A 128 -18.07 -10.70 -1.49
C LEU A 128 -17.06 -11.13 -0.43
N THR A 129 -17.37 -10.86 0.84
CA THR A 129 -16.53 -11.26 1.98
C THR A 129 -16.30 -12.77 2.00
N ALA A 130 -17.37 -13.56 1.81
CA ALA A 130 -17.28 -15.01 1.73
C ALA A 130 -16.41 -15.48 0.55
N ALA A 131 -16.58 -14.86 -0.64
CA ALA A 131 -15.81 -15.20 -1.83
C ALA A 131 -14.30 -14.91 -1.66
N ILE A 132 -13.95 -13.75 -1.05
CA ILE A 132 -12.56 -13.39 -0.79
C ILE A 132 -11.95 -14.35 0.24
N ARG A 133 -12.65 -14.65 1.33
CA ARG A 133 -12.17 -15.57 2.37
C ARG A 133 -12.01 -17.02 1.88
N ALA A 134 -12.85 -17.43 0.95
CA ALA A 134 -12.68 -18.74 0.30
C ALA A 134 -11.46 -18.80 -0.62
N ALA A 135 -11.12 -17.68 -1.28
CA ALA A 135 -9.97 -17.59 -2.18
C ALA A 135 -8.63 -17.34 -1.46
N ALA A 136 -8.67 -16.70 -0.29
CA ALA A 136 -7.52 -16.40 0.56
C ALA A 136 -7.93 -16.64 2.03
N PRO A 137 -7.84 -17.88 2.54
CA PRO A 137 -8.27 -18.23 3.89
C PRO A 137 -7.50 -17.49 4.99
N ASP A 138 -6.28 -17.05 4.71
CA ASP A 138 -5.40 -16.28 5.60
C ASP A 138 -5.65 -14.76 5.55
N VAL A 139 -6.70 -14.29 4.86
CA VAL A 139 -7.06 -12.88 4.86
C VAL A 139 -7.43 -12.40 6.27
N THR A 140 -6.76 -11.35 6.73
CA THR A 140 -6.92 -10.80 8.08
C THR A 140 -7.98 -9.71 8.13
N SER A 141 -8.05 -8.88 7.08
CA SER A 141 -9.00 -7.75 7.01
C SER A 141 -9.57 -7.59 5.61
N ILE A 142 -10.88 -7.35 5.54
CA ILE A 142 -11.57 -6.91 4.31
C ILE A 142 -12.28 -5.61 4.64
N VAL A 143 -12.02 -4.58 3.84
CA VAL A 143 -12.50 -3.22 4.05
C VAL A 143 -13.23 -2.75 2.79
N PHE A 144 -14.27 -1.99 2.98
CA PHE A 144 -14.93 -1.23 1.94
C PHE A 144 -14.64 0.27 2.13
N THR A 145 -14.34 0.98 1.05
CA THR A 145 -14.22 2.44 1.06
C THR A 145 -15.20 3.05 0.05
N PRO A 146 -16.21 3.82 0.53
CA PRO A 146 -17.04 4.65 -0.34
C PRO A 146 -16.17 5.67 -1.07
N ASN A 147 -16.30 5.74 -2.39
CA ASN A 147 -15.54 6.68 -3.21
C ASN A 147 -16.42 7.21 -4.35
N GLU A 148 -17.28 8.16 -4.01
CA GLU A 148 -18.19 8.81 -4.95
C GLU A 148 -17.59 10.06 -5.61
N LYS A 149 -16.30 10.36 -5.32
CA LYS A 149 -15.58 11.48 -5.90
C LYS A 149 -15.35 11.27 -7.40
N LYS A 150 -15.54 12.31 -8.19
CA LYS A 150 -15.10 12.30 -9.60
C LYS A 150 -13.58 12.32 -9.68
N GLY A 151 -13.02 11.67 -10.69
CA GLY A 151 -11.58 11.61 -10.94
C GLY A 151 -10.95 10.27 -10.57
N ASN A 152 -9.63 10.26 -10.46
CA ASN A 152 -8.79 9.05 -10.36
C ASN A 152 -8.37 8.69 -8.92
N THR A 153 -9.01 9.26 -7.91
CA THR A 153 -8.75 8.90 -6.50
C THR A 153 -9.05 7.42 -6.28
N ILE A 154 -8.06 6.68 -5.80
CA ILE A 154 -8.15 5.23 -5.63
C ILE A 154 -8.98 4.87 -4.40
N LEU A 155 -8.69 5.48 -3.26
CA LEU A 155 -9.34 5.24 -1.99
C LEU A 155 -10.24 6.43 -1.62
N GLY A 156 -11.34 6.17 -0.94
CA GLY A 156 -12.17 7.20 -0.32
C GLY A 156 -11.59 7.66 1.02
N ASP A 157 -12.34 8.54 1.70
CA ASP A 157 -11.91 9.11 2.99
C ASP A 157 -12.35 8.26 4.20
N THR A 158 -13.28 7.33 4.00
CA THR A 158 -13.85 6.48 5.06
C THR A 158 -13.57 5.02 4.75
N PHE A 159 -13.25 4.25 5.79
CA PHE A 159 -12.93 2.84 5.69
C PHE A 159 -13.87 2.05 6.60
N LEU A 160 -14.66 1.17 6.02
CA LEU A 160 -15.70 0.37 6.69
C LEU A 160 -15.26 -1.10 6.70
N PRO A 161 -14.89 -1.67 7.86
CA PRO A 161 -14.55 -3.08 7.94
C PRO A 161 -15.75 -3.97 7.57
N LEU A 162 -15.55 -4.88 6.63
CA LEU A 162 -16.48 -5.96 6.28
C LEU A 162 -16.09 -7.25 7.00
N TYR A 163 -14.80 -7.43 7.30
CA TYR A 163 -14.25 -8.54 8.05
C TYR A 163 -12.94 -8.15 8.72
N GLY A 164 -12.71 -8.63 9.93
CA GLY A 164 -11.52 -8.35 10.71
C GLY A 164 -11.43 -6.91 11.24
N PRO A 165 -10.26 -6.49 11.73
CA PRO A 165 -10.09 -5.21 12.43
C PRO A 165 -10.06 -3.99 11.49
N GLY A 166 -9.97 -4.17 10.18
CA GLY A 166 -9.85 -3.07 9.20
C GLY A 166 -8.41 -2.62 8.93
N TRP A 167 -7.43 -3.30 9.49
CA TRP A 167 -6.00 -3.06 9.32
C TRP A 167 -5.22 -4.38 9.40
N ILE A 168 -3.96 -4.35 9.07
CA ILE A 168 -2.99 -5.43 9.30
C ILE A 168 -1.78 -4.88 10.04
N GLN A 169 -0.95 -5.75 10.56
CA GLN A 169 0.35 -5.39 11.08
C GLN A 169 1.47 -5.99 10.21
N ASP A 170 2.63 -5.36 10.28
CA ASP A 170 3.87 -5.89 9.70
C ASP A 170 5.06 -5.43 10.54
N THR A 171 6.20 -6.08 10.37
CA THR A 171 7.45 -5.72 11.04
C THR A 171 8.42 -5.12 10.05
N LEU A 172 9.08 -4.02 10.41
CA LEU A 172 10.13 -3.37 9.61
C LEU A 172 11.25 -2.90 10.56
N CYS A 173 12.49 -3.26 10.29
CA CYS A 173 13.63 -2.94 11.14
C CYS A 173 13.43 -3.36 12.62
N GLY A 174 12.70 -4.43 12.88
CA GLY A 174 12.39 -4.94 14.23
C GLY A 174 11.33 -4.14 14.99
N LEU A 175 10.63 -3.22 14.34
CA LEU A 175 9.48 -2.49 14.87
C LEU A 175 8.19 -3.00 14.23
N THR A 176 7.11 -3.06 15.02
CA THR A 176 5.78 -3.50 14.55
C THR A 176 4.93 -2.30 14.17
N PHE A 177 4.40 -2.30 12.95
CA PHE A 177 3.57 -1.25 12.41
C PHE A 177 2.15 -1.73 12.15
N ARG A 178 1.18 -0.95 12.61
CA ARG A 178 -0.20 -1.05 12.16
C ARG A 178 -0.34 -0.35 10.81
N LEU A 179 -0.93 -1.04 9.84
CA LEU A 179 -1.08 -0.58 8.47
C LEU A 179 -2.57 -0.53 8.11
N SER A 180 -3.14 0.66 8.09
CA SER A 180 -4.47 0.92 7.56
C SER A 180 -4.47 0.88 6.02
N PRO A 181 -5.63 0.85 5.33
CA PRO A 181 -5.67 0.91 3.87
C PRO A 181 -4.98 2.16 3.30
N ALA A 182 -5.14 3.31 3.96
CA ALA A 182 -4.57 4.59 3.54
C ALA A 182 -3.08 4.76 3.93
N ALA A 183 -2.56 3.95 4.86
CA ALA A 183 -1.19 4.07 5.34
C ALA A 183 -0.18 3.95 4.20
N PHE A 184 0.75 4.91 4.11
CA PHE A 184 1.92 4.72 3.27
C PHE A 184 2.87 3.71 3.93
N TYR A 185 3.33 2.75 3.16
CA TYR A 185 4.33 1.77 3.57
C TYR A 185 5.13 1.34 2.36
N GLN A 186 6.45 1.23 2.50
CA GLN A 186 7.34 0.89 1.38
C GLN A 186 6.97 -0.46 0.78
N VAL A 187 6.79 -0.49 -0.55
CA VAL A 187 6.27 -1.68 -1.23
C VAL A 187 7.27 -2.82 -1.38
N ASN A 188 8.56 -2.52 -1.35
CA ASN A 188 9.64 -3.50 -1.29
C ASN A 188 10.21 -3.50 0.13
N HIS A 189 9.75 -4.42 0.95
CA HIS A 189 10.09 -4.52 2.36
C HIS A 189 11.60 -4.66 2.60
N ASP A 190 12.25 -5.61 1.93
CA ASP A 190 13.66 -5.92 2.15
C ASP A 190 14.56 -4.75 1.76
N GLN A 191 14.23 -4.10 0.64
CA GLN A 191 14.96 -2.90 0.21
C GLN A 191 14.67 -1.70 1.14
N ALA A 192 13.49 -1.61 1.71
CA ALA A 192 13.17 -0.58 2.72
C ALA A 192 14.00 -0.77 3.99
N GLU A 193 14.18 -2.01 4.47
CA GLU A 193 15.07 -2.28 5.61
C GLU A 193 16.52 -1.89 5.32
N ILE A 194 17.04 -2.25 4.15
CA ILE A 194 18.39 -1.87 3.74
C ILE A 194 18.54 -0.35 3.67
N LEU A 195 17.55 0.34 3.07
CA LEU A 195 17.51 1.79 2.96
C LEU A 195 17.50 2.46 4.34
N TYR A 196 16.64 1.99 5.24
CA TYR A 196 16.50 2.59 6.59
C TYR A 196 17.73 2.34 7.43
N ARG A 197 18.31 1.12 7.41
CA ARG A 197 19.58 0.84 8.09
C ARG A 197 20.72 1.71 7.54
N LYS A 198 20.71 2.00 6.23
CA LYS A 198 21.70 2.90 5.63
C LYS A 198 21.51 4.35 6.07
N ALA A 199 20.26 4.80 6.17
CA ALA A 199 19.94 6.13 6.69
C ALA A 199 20.38 6.29 8.15
N LEU A 200 20.11 5.30 9.02
CA LEU A 200 20.59 5.25 10.40
C LEU A 200 22.11 5.29 10.47
N GLN A 201 22.80 4.49 9.65
CA GLN A 201 24.26 4.50 9.59
C GLN A 201 24.83 5.87 9.21
N PHE A 202 24.20 6.57 8.27
CA PHE A 202 24.63 7.93 7.87
C PHE A 202 24.29 8.98 8.90
N ALA A 203 23.18 8.82 9.62
CA ALA A 203 22.80 9.74 10.71
C ALA A 203 23.80 9.66 11.89
N ALA A 204 24.49 8.52 12.07
CA ALA A 204 25.50 8.31 13.10
C ALA A 204 25.07 8.80 14.50
N LEU A 205 23.84 8.46 14.89
CA LEU A 205 23.24 8.94 16.14
C LEU A 205 23.96 8.36 17.36
N THR A 206 24.05 9.19 18.43
CA THR A 206 24.75 8.85 19.68
C THR A 206 23.79 8.78 20.88
N GLY A 207 22.49 9.02 20.67
CA GLY A 207 21.46 9.03 21.71
C GLY A 207 21.18 10.40 22.33
N THR A 208 21.83 11.46 21.83
CA THR A 208 21.65 12.83 22.36
C THR A 208 20.98 13.79 21.36
N GLU A 209 20.91 13.41 20.12
CA GLU A 209 20.43 14.25 19.02
C GLU A 209 18.91 14.37 19.03
N THR A 210 18.42 15.49 18.51
CA THR A 210 17.02 15.65 18.09
C THR A 210 16.94 15.48 16.58
N VAL A 211 16.18 14.47 16.13
CA VAL A 211 15.95 14.18 14.71
C VAL A 211 14.59 14.72 14.30
N LEU A 212 14.52 15.35 13.14
CA LEU A 212 13.30 15.85 12.52
C LEU A 212 13.00 15.12 11.20
N ASP A 213 11.83 14.47 11.13
CA ASP A 213 11.31 13.83 9.94
C ASP A 213 10.13 14.67 9.41
N LEU A 214 10.32 15.37 8.29
CA LEU A 214 9.37 16.36 7.77
C LEU A 214 8.18 15.78 7.00
N TYR A 215 8.22 14.50 6.67
CA TYR A 215 7.14 13.80 5.94
C TYR A 215 6.97 12.40 6.51
N CYS A 216 6.71 12.34 7.81
CA CYS A 216 6.85 11.09 8.57
C CYS A 216 5.83 10.00 8.20
N GLY A 217 4.72 10.35 7.54
CA GLY A 217 3.67 9.41 7.23
C GLY A 217 3.18 8.67 8.48
N THR A 218 3.19 7.35 8.44
CA THR A 218 2.83 6.49 9.59
C THR A 218 3.98 6.25 10.57
N GLY A 219 5.06 7.03 10.47
CA GLY A 219 6.18 7.02 11.39
C GLY A 219 7.23 5.94 11.15
N THR A 220 7.27 5.31 9.97
CA THR A 220 8.14 4.15 9.75
C THR A 220 9.62 4.45 9.93
N ILE A 221 10.17 5.48 9.29
CA ILE A 221 11.57 5.86 9.47
C ILE A 221 11.78 6.67 10.75
N THR A 222 10.79 7.50 11.14
CA THR A 222 10.82 8.29 12.38
C THR A 222 11.07 7.38 13.59
N LEU A 223 10.34 6.28 13.70
CA LEU A 223 10.47 5.34 14.82
C LEU A 223 11.76 4.53 14.77
N CYS A 224 12.27 4.22 13.56
CA CYS A 224 13.60 3.63 13.43
C CYS A 224 14.69 4.57 13.97
N LEU A 225 14.60 5.88 13.67
CA LEU A 225 15.51 6.91 14.17
C LEU A 225 15.32 7.15 15.67
N ALA A 226 14.10 7.13 16.18
CA ALA A 226 13.78 7.33 17.58
C ALA A 226 14.43 6.30 18.52
N ARG A 227 14.75 5.11 18.04
CA ARG A 227 15.46 4.09 18.82
C ARG A 227 16.92 4.44 19.12
N GLU A 228 17.53 5.27 18.31
CA GLU A 228 18.95 5.62 18.37
C GLU A 228 19.19 7.10 18.72
N ALA A 229 18.16 7.96 18.59
CA ALA A 229 18.21 9.38 18.93
C ALA A 229 17.78 9.65 20.37
N GLY A 230 18.18 10.79 20.92
CA GLY A 230 17.66 11.30 22.18
C GLY A 230 16.22 11.80 22.06
N ARG A 231 15.84 12.29 20.89
CA ARG A 231 14.48 12.71 20.55
C ARG A 231 14.22 12.61 19.07
N ALA A 232 13.04 12.16 18.67
CA ALA A 232 12.58 12.22 17.27
C ALA A 232 11.26 12.99 17.17
N VAL A 233 11.15 13.86 16.17
CA VAL A 233 9.94 14.65 15.88
C VAL A 233 9.50 14.36 14.46
N GLY A 234 8.29 13.81 14.29
CA GLY A 234 7.66 13.59 12.99
C GLY A 234 6.68 14.72 12.67
N VAL A 235 6.71 15.19 11.43
CA VAL A 235 5.77 16.17 10.88
C VAL A 235 5.08 15.58 9.65
N GLU A 236 3.76 15.64 9.63
CA GLU A 236 2.93 15.12 8.53
C GLU A 236 1.67 15.97 8.40
N VAL A 237 1.24 16.21 7.17
CA VAL A 237 0.06 17.03 6.87
C VAL A 237 -1.25 16.24 6.94
N VAL A 238 -1.18 14.92 6.77
CA VAL A 238 -2.36 14.03 6.77
C VAL A 238 -2.69 13.61 8.21
N PRO A 239 -3.82 14.08 8.80
CA PRO A 239 -4.15 13.80 10.20
C PRO A 239 -4.23 12.30 10.52
N GLN A 240 -4.81 11.49 9.62
CA GLN A 240 -4.90 10.04 9.82
C GLN A 240 -3.53 9.37 9.89
N ALA A 241 -2.56 9.82 9.11
CA ALA A 241 -1.21 9.28 9.16
C ALA A 241 -0.52 9.61 10.49
N ILE A 242 -0.75 10.79 11.06
CA ILE A 242 -0.28 11.16 12.40
C ILE A 242 -0.90 10.25 13.48
N GLU A 243 -2.20 9.97 13.41
CA GLU A 243 -2.82 9.04 14.38
C GLU A 243 -2.24 7.63 14.23
N ASP A 244 -2.02 7.15 13.01
CA ASP A 244 -1.33 5.87 12.77
C ASP A 244 0.12 5.91 13.31
N ALA A 245 0.85 7.02 13.15
CA ALA A 245 2.21 7.19 13.68
C ALA A 245 2.26 7.15 15.22
N LYS A 246 1.36 7.85 15.90
CA LYS A 246 1.23 7.82 17.36
C LYS A 246 0.90 6.42 17.89
N GLU A 247 -0.03 5.73 17.24
CA GLU A 247 -0.37 4.36 17.60
C GLU A 247 0.83 3.42 17.40
N ASN A 248 1.59 3.59 16.30
CA ASN A 248 2.80 2.83 16.04
C ASN A 248 3.91 3.15 17.06
N ALA A 249 4.09 4.41 17.46
CA ALA A 249 5.01 4.80 18.53
C ALA A 249 4.66 4.09 19.84
N LYS A 250 3.38 4.13 20.24
CA LYS A 250 2.89 3.46 21.45
C LYS A 250 3.13 1.96 21.42
N ARG A 251 2.85 1.28 20.27
CA ARG A 251 3.07 -0.16 20.10
C ARG A 251 4.52 -0.58 20.32
N ASN A 252 5.44 0.29 19.98
CA ASN A 252 6.88 0.03 20.06
C ASN A 252 7.53 0.63 21.32
N GLY A 253 6.76 1.19 22.27
CA GLY A 253 7.31 1.80 23.48
C GLY A 253 8.12 3.08 23.22
N LEU A 254 7.79 3.83 22.17
CA LEU A 254 8.49 5.03 21.71
C LEU A 254 7.54 6.27 21.69
N ALA A 255 6.55 6.29 22.58
CA ALA A 255 5.50 7.34 22.57
C ALA A 255 5.82 8.56 23.44
N ASP A 256 6.91 8.55 24.18
CA ASP A 256 7.29 9.58 25.18
C ASP A 256 8.23 10.64 24.59
#